data_0d1d52f74d92aae3be367810285926cf
#
_entry.id   0d1d52f74d92aae3be367810285926cf
#
_cell.length_a   1.000
_cell.length_b   1.000
_cell.length_c   1.000
_cell.angle_alpha   90.00
_cell.angle_beta   90.00
_cell.angle_gamma   90.00
#
_symmetry.space_group_name_H-M   'P 1'
#
loop_
_entity.id
_entity.type
_entity.pdbx_description
1 polymer ?
#
loop_
_entity_poly.entity_id
_entity_poly.type
_entity_poly.pdbx_seq_one_letter_code
_entity_poly.pdbx_strand_id
1 'polypeptide(L)'
;MKTLLLALMSLWALEVHATQSDMLDLSGFATLGVAVTDRNDTRFSRVGFDHPGDQNPDFGPDSVLGIQANWRFSPQAAAVLQVLSRESPRGSYMPRPTLAFFSYQLDPALTVRLGRMRGPFFMFSDTIDVNYAQPWIRSPIEVYGLNPYVDLDGVDLLYRTRIRNVDIEVHPYFGSSRIDVFEDGESRLKGIIGMNLALSSGDLSIHAGYSSADQKLQWSDPLHDWLQGALRRTEGGVPFAEQMSGSDGRARFASAGFQWDNGRWLLIGEYARRKVSQYANSAHGWYLTAGRRFGTVIPYLTFARQIQDEAIVDSPPPPELGAAVDAFNASRNLAQRSLTAGVRWDFADNAALKAELMRAETADGASGSFYSFDTSTSALVRGRTVNVLSVSIDVTF
;
A
#
# COMPACT_ATOMS: atom_id res chain seq x y z
N MET A 1 23.06 10.66 -5.08
CA MET A 1 22.89 9.95 -6.36
C MET A 1 24.13 9.12 -6.77
N LYS A 2 25.33 9.67 -6.90
CA LYS A 2 26.55 8.88 -7.28
C LYS A 2 26.92 7.79 -6.25
N THR A 3 26.65 7.98 -4.98
CA THR A 3 26.92 7.01 -3.91
C THR A 3 25.93 5.83 -3.89
N LEU A 4 24.68 6.03 -4.30
CA LEU A 4 23.68 4.95 -4.38
C LEU A 4 23.93 4.01 -5.57
N LEU A 5 24.32 4.57 -6.72
CA LEU A 5 24.69 3.78 -7.91
C LEU A 5 25.96 2.94 -7.68
N LEU A 6 26.95 3.47 -6.94
CA LEU A 6 28.16 2.72 -6.56
C LEU A 6 27.85 1.62 -5.53
N ALA A 7 26.88 1.82 -4.63
CA ALA A 7 26.43 0.79 -3.69
C ALA A 7 25.69 -0.36 -4.39
N LEU A 8 24.89 -0.09 -5.43
CA LEU A 8 24.23 -1.11 -6.25
C LEU A 8 25.23 -1.88 -7.14
N MET A 9 26.24 -1.22 -7.68
CA MET A 9 27.30 -1.90 -8.46
C MET A 9 28.19 -2.76 -7.59
N SER A 10 28.37 -2.45 -6.30
CA SER A 10 29.14 -3.28 -5.37
C SER A 10 28.34 -4.48 -4.82
N LEU A 11 27.01 -4.46 -4.89
CA LEU A 11 26.15 -5.62 -4.54
C LEU A 11 26.30 -6.78 -5.54
N TRP A 12 26.70 -6.52 -6.79
CA TRP A 12 27.03 -7.56 -7.78
C TRP A 12 28.34 -8.32 -7.48
N ALA A 13 29.19 -7.78 -6.61
CA ALA A 13 30.47 -8.41 -6.22
C ALA A 13 30.42 -9.12 -4.86
N LEU A 14 29.31 -8.96 -4.13
CA LEU A 14 29.03 -9.75 -2.94
C LEU A 14 28.25 -11.01 -3.38
N GLU A 15 28.98 -12.03 -3.83
CA GLU A 15 28.56 -13.39 -3.50
C GLU A 15 28.55 -13.46 -1.96
N VAL A 16 27.42 -13.05 -1.36
CA VAL A 16 27.17 -13.35 0.04
C VAL A 16 26.98 -14.86 0.08
N HIS A 17 28.09 -15.55 0.29
CA HIS A 17 28.04 -16.89 0.84
C HIS A 17 27.40 -16.69 2.22
N ALA A 18 26.05 -16.74 2.26
CA ALA A 18 25.34 -16.89 3.49
C ALA A 18 25.94 -18.13 4.13
N THR A 19 26.72 -17.92 5.19
CA THR A 19 27.06 -18.98 6.11
C THR A 19 25.72 -19.39 6.69
N GLN A 20 25.04 -20.32 6.02
CA GLN A 20 23.88 -21.01 6.54
C GLN A 20 24.32 -21.72 7.82
N SER A 21 24.22 -21.05 8.95
CA SER A 21 24.05 -21.77 10.18
C SER A 21 22.63 -22.33 10.12
N ASP A 22 22.42 -23.59 10.47
CA ASP A 22 21.09 -24.22 10.51
C ASP A 22 20.04 -23.39 11.30
N MET A 23 20.47 -22.34 11.98
CA MET A 23 19.69 -21.49 12.89
C MET A 23 19.38 -20.09 12.34
N LEU A 24 20.18 -19.54 11.41
CA LEU A 24 20.00 -18.17 10.91
C LEU A 24 20.02 -18.16 9.39
N ASP A 25 18.95 -17.63 8.80
CA ASP A 25 18.82 -17.38 7.37
C ASP A 25 18.68 -15.88 7.14
N LEU A 26 19.51 -15.34 6.23
CA LEU A 26 19.51 -13.94 5.83
C LEU A 26 19.08 -13.84 4.38
N SER A 27 18.15 -12.94 4.11
CA SER A 27 17.66 -12.65 2.78
C SER A 27 17.42 -11.15 2.61
N GLY A 28 17.29 -10.72 1.38
CA GLY A 28 17.00 -9.32 1.11
C GLY A 28 16.41 -9.09 -0.27
N PHE A 29 15.96 -7.86 -0.47
CA PHE A 29 15.46 -7.40 -1.75
C PHE A 29 15.74 -5.92 -1.92
N ALA A 30 15.90 -5.50 -3.17
CA ALA A 30 16.04 -4.09 -3.51
C ALA A 30 15.33 -3.80 -4.82
N THR A 31 14.76 -2.61 -4.91
CA THR A 31 14.25 -2.03 -6.14
C THR A 31 14.82 -0.63 -6.30
N LEU A 32 15.35 -0.35 -7.47
CA LEU A 32 15.60 1.01 -7.92
C LEU A 32 14.58 1.33 -9.01
N GLY A 33 13.68 2.27 -8.71
CA GLY A 33 12.63 2.67 -9.62
C GLY A 33 12.62 4.16 -9.89
N VAL A 34 12.02 4.56 -11.00
CA VAL A 34 11.81 5.95 -11.39
C VAL A 34 10.44 6.11 -12.02
N ALA A 35 9.74 7.17 -11.66
CA ALA A 35 8.47 7.58 -12.24
C ALA A 35 8.60 8.98 -12.87
N VAL A 36 7.99 9.16 -14.05
CA VAL A 36 7.96 10.42 -14.78
C VAL A 36 6.53 10.70 -15.19
N THR A 37 6.01 11.88 -14.84
CA THR A 37 4.72 12.35 -15.32
C THR A 37 4.90 13.20 -16.59
N ASP A 38 3.91 13.17 -17.47
CA ASP A 38 3.89 14.02 -18.69
C ASP A 38 3.51 15.47 -18.39
N ARG A 39 3.38 15.84 -17.12
CA ARG A 39 2.97 17.17 -16.68
C ARG A 39 4.01 17.78 -15.75
N ASN A 40 4.33 19.06 -15.98
CA ASN A 40 5.27 19.78 -15.12
C ASN A 40 4.66 20.23 -13.79
N ASP A 41 3.34 20.35 -13.71
CA ASP A 41 2.57 20.81 -12.56
C ASP A 41 2.05 19.68 -11.66
N THR A 42 2.32 18.43 -12.01
CA THR A 42 1.71 17.27 -11.37
C THR A 42 2.76 16.21 -11.06
N ARG A 43 2.72 15.67 -9.85
CA ARG A 43 3.59 14.58 -9.37
C ARG A 43 2.75 13.38 -9.00
N PHE A 44 3.28 12.21 -9.29
CA PHE A 44 2.71 10.95 -8.84
C PHE A 44 3.20 10.64 -7.43
N SER A 45 2.32 10.10 -6.59
CA SER A 45 2.70 9.59 -5.27
C SER A 45 1.82 8.40 -4.87
N ARG A 46 2.40 7.48 -4.15
CA ARG A 46 1.70 6.34 -3.54
C ARG A 46 1.09 6.80 -2.23
N VAL A 47 -0.23 6.90 -2.18
CA VAL A 47 -0.95 7.40 -1.00
C VAL A 47 -0.56 6.66 0.28
N GLY A 48 -0.13 7.40 1.28
CA GLY A 48 0.26 6.88 2.60
C GLY A 48 1.63 6.19 2.65
N PHE A 49 2.37 6.16 1.55
CA PHE A 49 3.68 5.50 1.48
C PHE A 49 4.83 6.45 1.16
N ASP A 50 4.59 7.46 0.35
CA ASP A 50 5.62 8.33 -0.18
C ASP A 50 5.39 9.79 0.21
N HIS A 51 6.48 10.56 0.21
CA HIS A 51 6.42 12.01 0.19
C HIS A 51 5.80 12.49 -1.14
N PRO A 52 4.95 13.54 -1.16
CA PRO A 52 4.56 14.19 -2.40
C PRO A 52 5.80 14.63 -3.16
N GLY A 53 6.02 14.07 -4.36
CA GLY A 53 7.21 14.32 -5.14
C GLY A 53 7.40 15.81 -5.45
N ASP A 54 8.64 16.29 -5.33
CA ASP A 54 9.07 17.63 -5.72
C ASP A 54 9.88 17.61 -7.03
N GLN A 55 10.19 16.42 -7.55
CA GLN A 55 11.03 16.20 -8.71
C GLN A 55 10.29 15.45 -9.82
N ASN A 56 10.74 15.64 -11.06
CA ASN A 56 10.33 14.89 -12.24
C ASN A 56 11.54 14.79 -13.18
N PRO A 57 12.20 13.63 -13.32
CA PRO A 57 11.87 12.27 -12.79
C PRO A 57 11.97 12.13 -11.27
N ASP A 58 11.11 11.27 -10.70
CA ASP A 58 11.05 10.97 -9.28
C ASP A 58 11.46 9.52 -8.99
N PHE A 59 12.39 9.31 -8.06
CA PHE A 59 12.88 8.00 -7.65
C PHE A 59 12.23 7.50 -6.33
N GLY A 60 11.50 8.37 -5.64
CA GLY A 60 10.87 8.08 -4.34
C GLY A 60 9.84 6.96 -4.38
N PRO A 61 8.85 7.02 -5.27
CA PRO A 61 7.68 6.14 -5.22
C PRO A 61 7.99 4.64 -5.27
N ASP A 62 9.07 4.24 -5.97
CA ASP A 62 9.32 2.83 -6.27
C ASP A 62 10.61 2.27 -5.69
N SER A 63 11.52 3.14 -5.20
CA SER A 63 12.79 2.68 -4.67
C SER A 63 12.66 2.15 -3.24
N VAL A 64 13.16 0.95 -3.00
CA VAL A 64 13.08 0.26 -1.70
C VAL A 64 14.28 -0.68 -1.52
N LEU A 65 14.72 -0.82 -0.27
CA LEU A 65 15.70 -1.82 0.17
C LEU A 65 15.19 -2.50 1.42
N GLY A 66 15.13 -3.83 1.43
CA GLY A 66 14.76 -4.64 2.59
C GLY A 66 15.80 -5.72 2.89
N ILE A 67 16.06 -5.92 4.18
CA ILE A 67 16.91 -7.02 4.67
C ILE A 67 16.11 -7.74 5.74
N GLN A 68 16.10 -9.07 5.69
CA GLN A 68 15.37 -9.93 6.61
C GLN A 68 16.30 -10.99 7.22
N ALA A 69 16.15 -11.19 8.51
CA ALA A 69 16.78 -12.24 9.26
C ALA A 69 15.71 -13.17 9.86
N ASN A 70 15.84 -14.47 9.61
CA ASN A 70 14.98 -15.51 10.16
C ASN A 70 15.82 -16.39 11.10
N TRP A 71 15.51 -16.36 12.40
CA TRP A 71 16.13 -17.23 13.41
C TRP A 71 15.23 -18.41 13.70
N ARG A 72 15.74 -19.61 13.53
CA ARG A 72 15.05 -20.86 13.87
C ARG A 72 15.63 -21.44 15.15
N PHE A 73 14.91 -21.33 16.26
CA PHE A 73 15.34 -21.82 17.59
C PHE A 73 15.05 -23.30 17.77
N SER A 74 13.98 -23.78 17.18
CA SER A 74 13.57 -25.18 17.15
C SER A 74 12.71 -25.45 15.90
N PRO A 75 12.34 -26.71 15.63
CA PRO A 75 11.38 -26.99 14.55
C PRO A 75 10.04 -26.24 14.68
N GLN A 76 9.65 -25.84 15.90
CA GLN A 76 8.39 -25.16 16.18
C GLN A 76 8.54 -23.65 16.39
N ALA A 77 9.73 -23.16 16.74
CA ALA A 77 9.93 -21.78 17.20
C ALA A 77 10.88 -21.01 16.31
N ALA A 78 10.44 -19.84 15.83
CA ALA A 78 11.25 -18.94 15.02
C ALA A 78 10.98 -17.48 15.38
N ALA A 79 11.96 -16.61 15.08
CA ALA A 79 11.76 -15.17 15.10
C ALA A 79 12.16 -14.57 13.74
N VAL A 80 11.49 -13.51 13.34
CA VAL A 80 11.73 -12.79 12.10
C VAL A 80 11.96 -11.32 12.41
N LEU A 81 13.03 -10.76 11.84
CA LEU A 81 13.28 -9.32 11.79
C LEU A 81 13.48 -8.89 10.34
N GLN A 82 12.69 -7.95 9.87
CA GLN A 82 12.89 -7.28 8.59
C GLN A 82 13.06 -5.78 8.82
N VAL A 83 14.09 -5.21 8.23
CA VAL A 83 14.33 -3.76 8.21
C VAL A 83 14.19 -3.27 6.78
N LEU A 84 13.43 -2.21 6.60
CA LEU A 84 13.10 -1.63 5.30
C LEU A 84 13.54 -0.17 5.24
N SER A 85 14.17 0.23 4.14
CA SER A 85 14.45 1.62 3.76
C SER A 85 13.68 1.93 2.48
N ARG A 86 12.73 2.86 2.57
CA ARG A 86 12.01 3.48 1.45
C ARG A 86 11.65 4.91 1.83
N GLU A 87 11.33 5.73 0.85
CA GLU A 87 10.84 7.07 1.13
C GLU A 87 9.57 7.03 2.00
N SER A 88 9.61 7.75 3.11
CA SER A 88 8.48 7.92 4.00
C SER A 88 7.63 9.12 3.57
N PRO A 89 6.38 9.29 4.07
CA PRO A 89 5.58 10.50 3.84
C PRO A 89 6.28 11.81 4.25
N ARG A 90 7.36 11.72 5.05
CA ARG A 90 8.20 12.86 5.48
C ARG A 90 9.45 13.05 4.61
N GLY A 91 9.58 12.34 3.48
CA GLY A 91 10.75 12.41 2.59
C GLY A 91 12.02 11.76 3.13
N SER A 92 11.93 10.94 4.18
CA SER A 92 13.08 10.27 4.81
C SER A 92 13.21 8.82 4.37
N TYR A 93 14.44 8.39 4.08
CA TYR A 93 14.81 7.00 3.81
C TYR A 93 15.38 6.28 5.05
N MET A 94 15.10 6.76 6.25
CA MET A 94 15.58 6.13 7.48
C MET A 94 15.07 4.69 7.59
N PRO A 95 15.95 3.69 7.75
CA PRO A 95 15.55 2.31 7.89
C PRO A 95 14.65 2.09 9.12
N ARG A 96 13.58 1.32 8.95
CA ARG A 96 12.62 1.00 10.01
C ARG A 96 12.29 -0.49 10.04
N PRO A 97 12.03 -1.08 11.22
CA PRO A 97 11.56 -2.45 11.31
C PRO A 97 10.11 -2.54 10.78
N THR A 98 9.90 -3.37 9.77
CA THR A 98 8.58 -3.66 9.19
C THR A 98 8.05 -5.02 9.60
N LEU A 99 8.97 -5.97 9.93
CA LEU A 99 8.63 -7.20 10.63
C LEU A 99 9.52 -7.32 11.86
N ALA A 100 8.94 -7.71 12.99
CA ALA A 100 9.66 -8.02 14.22
C ALA A 100 8.75 -8.91 15.09
N PHE A 101 8.71 -10.20 14.81
CA PHE A 101 7.79 -11.11 15.49
C PHE A 101 8.43 -12.44 15.85
N PHE A 102 7.85 -13.08 16.86
CA PHE A 102 8.08 -14.46 17.23
C PHE A 102 6.93 -15.31 16.71
N SER A 103 7.24 -16.51 16.19
CA SER A 103 6.27 -17.50 15.74
C SER A 103 6.46 -18.80 16.47
N TYR A 104 5.35 -19.46 16.82
CA TYR A 104 5.34 -20.76 17.45
C TYR A 104 4.28 -21.66 16.81
N GLN A 105 4.72 -22.81 16.31
CA GLN A 105 3.85 -23.82 15.75
C GLN A 105 3.31 -24.71 16.86
N LEU A 106 2.03 -24.54 17.19
CA LEU A 106 1.35 -25.31 18.23
C LEU A 106 1.08 -26.76 17.80
N ASP A 107 0.72 -26.92 16.56
CA ASP A 107 0.59 -28.20 15.86
C ASP A 107 0.87 -28.03 14.35
N PRO A 108 0.93 -29.08 13.54
CA PRO A 108 1.22 -28.95 12.10
C PRO A 108 0.28 -28.01 11.33
N ALA A 109 -0.93 -27.80 11.83
CA ALA A 109 -1.92 -26.95 11.18
C ALA A 109 -1.99 -25.53 11.76
N LEU A 110 -1.50 -25.30 13.00
CA LEU A 110 -1.73 -24.06 13.73
C LEU A 110 -0.43 -23.40 14.18
N THR A 111 -0.20 -22.17 13.69
CA THR A 111 0.90 -21.31 14.11
C THR A 111 0.36 -20.04 14.74
N VAL A 112 0.95 -19.63 15.87
CA VAL A 112 0.70 -18.34 16.54
C VAL A 112 1.87 -17.42 16.26
N ARG A 113 1.60 -16.14 15.94
CA ARG A 113 2.65 -15.11 15.82
C ARG A 113 2.34 -13.95 16.77
N LEU A 114 3.39 -13.36 17.35
CA LEU A 114 3.29 -12.23 18.27
C LEU A 114 4.38 -11.22 17.96
N GLY A 115 4.01 -9.96 17.78
CA GLY A 115 4.92 -8.86 17.48
C GLY A 115 4.44 -7.98 16.35
N ARG A 116 5.38 -7.44 15.56
CA ARG A 116 5.09 -6.66 14.36
C ARG A 116 5.07 -7.57 13.13
N MET A 117 3.93 -7.68 12.50
CA MET A 117 3.70 -8.49 11.30
C MET A 117 3.13 -7.63 10.18
N ARG A 118 3.01 -8.17 8.99
CA ARG A 118 2.20 -7.53 7.93
C ARG A 118 0.72 -7.63 8.30
N GLY A 119 0.03 -6.49 8.20
CA GLY A 119 -1.42 -6.46 8.27
C GLY A 119 -2.02 -7.14 7.04
N PRO A 120 -2.75 -8.26 7.17
CA PRO A 120 -3.20 -9.06 6.04
C PRO A 120 -4.47 -8.45 5.41
N PHE A 121 -4.38 -7.19 4.97
CA PHE A 121 -5.52 -6.43 4.44
C PHE A 121 -5.82 -6.75 2.98
N PHE A 122 -4.78 -7.08 2.18
CA PHE A 122 -4.86 -7.32 0.75
C PHE A 122 -4.33 -8.70 0.41
N MET A 123 -4.61 -9.15 -0.81
CA MET A 123 -4.14 -10.45 -1.33
C MET A 123 -2.61 -10.54 -1.30
N PHE A 124 -1.90 -9.44 -1.60
CA PHE A 124 -0.43 -9.41 -1.64
C PHE A 124 0.18 -8.63 -0.47
N SER A 125 -0.50 -8.58 0.69
CA SER A 125 0.03 -7.87 1.87
C SER A 125 1.42 -8.34 2.27
N ASP A 126 1.70 -9.63 2.28
CA ASP A 126 2.98 -10.20 2.72
C ASP A 126 4.15 -9.79 1.80
N THR A 127 3.88 -9.54 0.52
CA THR A 127 4.87 -9.17 -0.49
C THR A 127 4.74 -7.73 -0.98
N ILE A 128 3.98 -6.88 -0.28
CA ILE A 128 3.67 -5.51 -0.71
C ILE A 128 4.91 -4.64 -0.95
N ASP A 129 6.01 -4.91 -0.24
CA ASP A 129 7.28 -4.20 -0.39
C ASP A 129 8.29 -4.95 -1.28
N VAL A 130 8.03 -6.21 -1.60
CA VAL A 130 8.91 -7.05 -2.44
C VAL A 130 8.47 -6.92 -3.89
N ASN A 131 8.87 -5.83 -4.55
CA ASN A 131 8.42 -5.55 -5.92
C ASN A 131 8.77 -6.68 -6.89
N TYR A 132 9.91 -7.39 -6.68
CA TYR A 132 10.28 -8.57 -7.46
C TYR A 132 9.20 -9.65 -7.48
N ALA A 133 8.43 -9.84 -6.39
CA ALA A 133 7.38 -10.86 -6.30
C ALA A 133 6.14 -10.55 -7.15
N GLN A 134 6.01 -9.32 -7.65
CA GLN A 134 4.83 -8.82 -8.35
C GLN A 134 5.12 -8.65 -9.86
N PRO A 135 4.13 -8.80 -10.75
CA PRO A 135 4.31 -8.48 -12.15
C PRO A 135 4.51 -6.96 -12.37
N TRP A 136 3.87 -6.13 -11.56
CA TRP A 136 3.90 -4.67 -11.63
C TRP A 136 5.16 -4.08 -10.98
N ILE A 137 5.47 -2.84 -11.32
CA ILE A 137 6.43 -2.01 -10.57
C ILE A 137 5.86 -1.70 -9.18
N ARG A 138 4.57 -1.39 -9.12
CA ARG A 138 3.79 -1.16 -7.89
C ARG A 138 2.40 -1.76 -8.00
N SER A 139 1.86 -2.26 -6.90
CA SER A 139 0.48 -2.74 -6.85
C SER A 139 -0.50 -1.63 -7.23
N PRO A 140 -1.62 -1.95 -7.93
CA PRO A 140 -2.58 -0.95 -8.41
C PRO A 140 -3.10 -0.07 -7.27
N ILE A 141 -2.80 1.23 -7.35
CA ILE A 141 -3.02 2.18 -6.25
C ILE A 141 -4.50 2.43 -5.97
N GLU A 142 -5.36 2.18 -6.95
CA GLU A 142 -6.82 2.29 -6.83
C GLU A 142 -7.39 1.32 -5.78
N VAL A 143 -6.67 0.23 -5.50
CA VAL A 143 -7.01 -0.74 -4.46
C VAL A 143 -6.08 -0.57 -3.26
N TYR A 144 -4.76 -0.62 -3.47
CA TYR A 144 -3.78 -0.60 -2.38
C TYR A 144 -3.69 0.76 -1.67
N GLY A 145 -4.06 1.85 -2.34
CA GLY A 145 -4.21 3.18 -1.74
C GLY A 145 -5.43 3.34 -0.81
N LEU A 146 -6.35 2.38 -0.79
CA LEU A 146 -7.51 2.43 0.11
C LEU A 146 -7.13 2.20 1.58
N ASN A 147 -6.05 1.47 1.84
CA ASN A 147 -5.58 1.21 3.20
C ASN A 147 -4.06 1.36 3.28
N PRO A 148 -3.56 2.51 3.75
CA PRO A 148 -2.12 2.77 3.85
C PRO A 148 -1.45 2.08 5.05
N TYR A 149 -2.21 1.45 5.93
CA TYR A 149 -1.67 0.75 7.09
C TYR A 149 -1.18 -0.64 6.65
N VAL A 150 0.12 -0.85 6.70
CA VAL A 150 0.75 -2.09 6.22
C VAL A 150 1.24 -3.00 7.34
N ASP A 151 1.50 -2.44 8.52
CA ASP A 151 2.03 -3.17 9.67
C ASP A 151 0.92 -3.46 10.68
N LEU A 152 1.02 -4.57 11.39
CA LEU A 152 0.16 -4.99 12.50
C LEU A 152 1.04 -5.28 13.71
N ASP A 153 0.93 -4.47 14.75
CA ASP A 153 1.52 -4.73 16.06
C ASP A 153 0.50 -5.49 16.91
N GLY A 154 0.69 -6.80 17.09
CA GLY A 154 -0.33 -7.61 17.75
C GLY A 154 -0.05 -9.10 17.74
N VAL A 155 -1.12 -9.87 17.66
CA VAL A 155 -1.13 -11.34 17.61
C VAL A 155 -1.99 -11.81 16.45
N ASP A 156 -1.55 -12.88 15.80
CA ASP A 156 -2.35 -13.58 14.82
C ASP A 156 -2.22 -15.10 14.92
N LEU A 157 -3.13 -15.79 14.28
CA LEU A 157 -3.17 -17.23 14.17
C LEU A 157 -3.22 -17.61 12.68
N LEU A 158 -2.37 -18.54 12.27
CA LEU A 158 -2.39 -19.13 10.93
C LEU A 158 -2.86 -20.58 11.07
N TYR A 159 -4.10 -20.83 10.69
CA TYR A 159 -4.63 -22.19 10.62
C TYR A 159 -4.63 -22.66 9.17
N ARG A 160 -3.85 -23.70 8.86
CA ARG A 160 -3.67 -24.27 7.54
C ARG A 160 -4.17 -25.69 7.50
N THR A 161 -5.00 -25.99 6.53
CA THR A 161 -5.49 -27.35 6.30
C THR A 161 -5.66 -27.61 4.81
N ARG A 162 -5.79 -28.87 4.46
CA ARG A 162 -6.10 -29.29 3.10
C ARG A 162 -7.32 -30.17 3.08
N ILE A 163 -8.30 -29.82 2.27
CA ILE A 163 -9.48 -30.64 2.03
C ILE A 163 -9.49 -31.04 0.55
N ARG A 164 -9.29 -32.32 0.30
CA ARG A 164 -9.09 -32.87 -1.05
C ARG A 164 -7.91 -32.19 -1.74
N ASN A 165 -8.15 -31.39 -2.80
CA ASN A 165 -7.14 -30.67 -3.56
C ASN A 165 -7.13 -29.16 -3.29
N VAL A 166 -7.84 -28.71 -2.26
CA VAL A 166 -7.90 -27.29 -1.88
C VAL A 166 -7.09 -27.08 -0.61
N ASP A 167 -6.06 -26.23 -0.67
CA ASP A 167 -5.36 -25.69 0.48
C ASP A 167 -6.17 -24.52 1.04
N ILE A 168 -6.38 -24.52 2.34
CA ILE A 168 -7.20 -23.53 3.05
C ILE A 168 -6.34 -22.92 4.15
N GLU A 169 -6.24 -21.60 4.17
CA GLU A 169 -5.67 -20.84 5.28
C GLU A 169 -6.73 -19.91 5.87
N VAL A 170 -6.91 -20.00 7.20
CA VAL A 170 -7.74 -19.08 7.99
C VAL A 170 -6.81 -18.29 8.90
N HIS A 171 -6.90 -16.97 8.83
CA HIS A 171 -5.95 -16.05 9.46
C HIS A 171 -6.70 -14.97 10.27
N PRO A 172 -7.19 -15.26 11.49
CA PRO A 172 -7.68 -14.25 12.41
C PRO A 172 -6.52 -13.47 13.04
N TYR A 173 -6.72 -12.17 13.27
CA TYR A 173 -5.71 -11.29 13.84
C TYR A 173 -6.32 -10.20 14.72
N PHE A 174 -5.51 -9.74 15.69
CA PHE A 174 -5.84 -8.66 16.60
C PHE A 174 -4.60 -7.80 16.87
N GLY A 175 -4.78 -6.46 16.89
CA GLY A 175 -3.66 -5.59 17.20
C GLY A 175 -3.94 -4.11 16.94
N SER A 176 -2.88 -3.40 16.57
CA SER A 176 -2.90 -2.00 16.20
C SER A 176 -1.96 -1.74 15.03
N SER A 177 -2.16 -0.62 14.35
CA SER A 177 -1.28 -0.17 13.27
C SER A 177 -1.08 1.33 13.35
N ARG A 178 0.07 1.80 12.85
CA ARG A 178 0.43 3.21 12.85
C ARG A 178 1.13 3.58 11.55
N ILE A 179 0.77 4.75 11.03
CA ILE A 179 1.48 5.37 9.90
C ILE A 179 1.82 6.83 10.24
N ASP A 180 2.95 7.27 9.73
CA ASP A 180 3.27 8.69 9.66
C ASP A 180 2.46 9.34 8.53
N VAL A 181 2.03 10.56 8.74
CA VAL A 181 1.44 11.44 7.72
C VAL A 181 2.28 12.70 7.61
N PHE A 182 1.98 13.55 6.61
CA PHE A 182 2.76 14.78 6.41
C PHE A 182 2.88 15.63 7.68
N GLU A 183 3.91 16.49 7.76
CA GLU A 183 4.08 17.53 8.78
C GLU A 183 4.03 16.99 10.20
N ASP A 184 4.79 15.93 10.50
CA ASP A 184 4.87 15.30 11.82
C ASP A 184 3.54 14.72 12.36
N GLY A 185 2.55 14.59 11.50
CA GLY A 185 1.30 13.91 11.84
C GLY A 185 1.44 12.41 11.98
N GLU A 186 0.48 11.80 12.65
CA GLU A 186 0.39 10.36 12.85
C GLU A 186 -1.05 9.88 12.77
N SER A 187 -1.29 8.77 12.09
CA SER A 187 -2.58 8.10 12.11
C SER A 187 -2.44 6.70 12.67
N ARG A 188 -3.36 6.33 13.59
CA ARG A 188 -3.38 5.04 14.28
C ARG A 188 -4.69 4.32 14.12
N LEU A 189 -4.61 3.02 13.82
CA LEU A 189 -5.70 2.08 14.02
C LEU A 189 -5.48 1.34 15.35
N LYS A 190 -6.48 1.39 16.24
CA LYS A 190 -6.46 0.71 17.55
C LYS A 190 -7.52 -0.36 17.59
N GLY A 191 -7.23 -1.44 18.33
CA GLY A 191 -8.17 -2.54 18.48
C GLY A 191 -8.58 -3.15 17.14
N ILE A 192 -7.65 -3.28 16.21
CA ILE A 192 -7.91 -3.98 14.95
C ILE A 192 -8.34 -5.40 15.28
N ILE A 193 -9.48 -5.80 14.78
CA ILE A 193 -9.92 -7.18 14.76
C ILE A 193 -10.25 -7.54 13.31
N GLY A 194 -9.73 -8.65 12.84
CA GLY A 194 -9.94 -9.06 11.46
C GLY A 194 -9.71 -10.55 11.24
N MET A 195 -10.10 -10.99 10.07
CA MET A 195 -9.92 -12.36 9.61
C MET A 195 -9.77 -12.39 8.09
N ASN A 196 -8.83 -13.21 7.62
CA ASN A 196 -8.67 -13.52 6.20
C ASN A 196 -8.86 -15.01 5.96
N LEU A 197 -9.32 -15.31 4.77
CA LEU A 197 -9.44 -16.64 4.20
C LEU A 197 -8.67 -16.66 2.88
N ALA A 198 -7.77 -17.61 2.72
CA ALA A 198 -7.14 -17.92 1.45
C ALA A 198 -7.43 -19.36 1.05
N LEU A 199 -7.74 -19.55 -0.22
CA LEU A 199 -8.02 -20.84 -0.82
C LEU A 199 -7.14 -21.00 -2.05
N SER A 200 -6.44 -22.13 -2.19
CA SER A 200 -5.63 -22.43 -3.38
C SER A 200 -5.87 -23.83 -3.88
N SER A 201 -6.04 -23.97 -5.19
CA SER A 201 -6.21 -25.26 -5.85
C SER A 201 -5.67 -25.21 -7.29
N GLY A 202 -4.65 -25.99 -7.59
CA GLY A 202 -3.96 -25.95 -8.88
C GLY A 202 -3.45 -24.54 -9.18
N ASP A 203 -3.87 -23.99 -10.31
CA ASP A 203 -3.44 -22.68 -10.81
C ASP A 203 -4.20 -21.50 -10.20
N LEU A 204 -5.23 -21.73 -9.37
CA LEU A 204 -6.13 -20.71 -8.84
C LEU A 204 -5.91 -20.51 -7.35
N SER A 205 -5.72 -19.25 -6.96
CA SER A 205 -5.77 -18.76 -5.56
C SER A 205 -6.86 -17.72 -5.40
N ILE A 206 -7.59 -17.78 -4.30
CA ILE A 206 -8.65 -16.83 -3.93
C ILE A 206 -8.37 -16.32 -2.53
N HIS A 207 -8.62 -15.04 -2.31
CA HIS A 207 -8.46 -14.37 -1.03
C HIS A 207 -9.74 -13.58 -0.68
N ALA A 208 -10.11 -13.56 0.60
CA ALA A 208 -11.12 -12.65 1.12
C ALA A 208 -10.79 -12.28 2.56
N GLY A 209 -10.99 -11.01 2.91
CA GLY A 209 -10.67 -10.50 4.23
C GLY A 209 -11.63 -9.41 4.69
N TYR A 210 -11.74 -9.30 6.02
CA TYR A 210 -12.49 -8.22 6.67
C TYR A 210 -11.80 -7.80 7.97
N SER A 211 -11.77 -6.49 8.22
CA SER A 211 -11.30 -5.93 9.49
C SER A 211 -12.09 -4.70 9.92
N SER A 212 -12.04 -4.43 11.22
CA SER A 212 -12.60 -3.23 11.85
C SER A 212 -11.65 -2.73 12.92
N ALA A 213 -11.55 -1.41 13.08
CA ALA A 213 -10.69 -0.74 14.05
C ALA A 213 -11.25 0.63 14.44
N ASP A 214 -10.82 1.14 15.58
CA ASP A 214 -10.95 2.55 15.90
C ASP A 214 -9.79 3.31 15.27
N GLN A 215 -10.09 4.44 14.61
CA GLN A 215 -9.10 5.29 13.94
C GLN A 215 -8.92 6.58 14.72
N LYS A 216 -7.65 6.95 14.95
CA LYS A 216 -7.28 8.23 15.54
C LYS A 216 -6.22 8.89 14.69
N LEU A 217 -6.47 10.14 14.30
CA LEU A 217 -5.54 10.99 13.59
C LEU A 217 -5.06 12.10 14.52
N GLN A 218 -3.75 12.25 14.62
CA GLN A 218 -3.07 13.38 15.24
C GLN A 218 -2.31 14.14 14.14
N TRP A 219 -2.90 15.20 13.66
CA TRP A 219 -2.35 16.01 12.58
C TRP A 219 -2.87 17.43 12.73
N SER A 220 -2.03 18.42 12.50
CA SER A 220 -2.35 19.82 12.51
C SER A 220 -1.94 20.46 11.20
N ASP A 221 -2.87 21.12 10.57
CA ASP A 221 -2.70 21.95 9.39
C ASP A 221 -3.43 23.27 9.62
N PRO A 222 -2.78 24.43 9.42
CA PRO A 222 -3.39 25.72 9.74
C PRO A 222 -4.75 25.97 9.06
N LEU A 223 -4.91 25.50 7.81
CA LEU A 223 -6.17 25.66 7.08
C LEU A 223 -7.27 24.76 7.62
N HIS A 224 -6.94 23.52 7.92
CA HIS A 224 -7.86 22.54 8.51
C HIS A 224 -8.31 22.98 9.90
N ASP A 225 -7.37 23.43 10.76
CA ASP A 225 -7.67 23.91 12.10
C ASP A 225 -8.53 25.18 12.09
N TRP A 226 -8.23 26.09 11.15
CA TRP A 226 -9.07 27.27 10.93
C TRP A 226 -10.49 26.87 10.53
N LEU A 227 -10.65 25.95 9.55
CA LEU A 227 -11.95 25.51 9.07
C LEU A 227 -12.75 24.79 10.16
N GLN A 228 -12.12 23.90 10.92
CA GLN A 228 -12.75 23.28 12.09
C GLN A 228 -13.19 24.32 13.13
N GLY A 229 -12.34 25.29 13.43
CA GLY A 229 -12.65 26.39 14.35
C GLY A 229 -13.78 27.28 13.85
N ALA A 230 -13.86 27.54 12.55
CA ALA A 230 -14.94 28.30 11.93
C ALA A 230 -16.26 27.55 12.02
N LEU A 231 -16.27 26.25 11.66
CA LEU A 231 -17.45 25.39 11.75
C LEU A 231 -17.99 25.31 13.18
N ARG A 232 -17.13 25.14 14.18
CA ARG A 232 -17.56 25.09 15.60
C ARG A 232 -18.20 26.38 16.11
N ARG A 233 -17.88 27.53 15.49
CA ARG A 233 -18.47 28.86 15.84
C ARG A 233 -19.72 29.19 15.05
N THR A 234 -19.99 28.47 13.96
CA THR A 234 -21.17 28.67 13.12
C THR A 234 -22.33 27.83 13.65
N GLU A 235 -23.54 28.39 13.66
CA GLU A 235 -24.74 27.67 14.08
C GLU A 235 -24.94 26.40 13.24
N GLY A 236 -25.14 25.25 13.89
CA GLY A 236 -25.25 23.96 13.22
C GLY A 236 -23.96 23.38 12.66
N GLY A 237 -22.80 24.04 12.84
CA GLY A 237 -21.52 23.64 12.23
C GLY A 237 -20.75 22.54 12.98
N VAL A 238 -21.06 22.28 14.26
CA VAL A 238 -20.34 21.32 15.11
C VAL A 238 -20.29 19.90 14.51
N PRO A 239 -21.39 19.30 14.00
CA PRO A 239 -21.34 17.96 13.42
C PRO A 239 -20.37 17.85 12.24
N PHE A 240 -20.24 18.88 11.41
CA PHE A 240 -19.29 18.91 10.29
C PHE A 240 -17.84 18.95 10.77
N ALA A 241 -17.56 19.77 11.80
CA ALA A 241 -16.23 19.81 12.41
C ALA A 241 -15.84 18.45 13.01
N GLU A 242 -16.79 17.71 13.59
CA GLU A 242 -16.55 16.37 14.12
C GLU A 242 -16.26 15.35 13.00
N GLN A 243 -16.99 15.37 11.90
CA GLN A 243 -16.73 14.53 10.74
C GLN A 243 -15.33 14.75 10.16
N MET A 244 -14.83 15.97 10.23
CA MET A 244 -13.50 16.36 9.74
C MET A 244 -12.37 16.07 10.73
N SER A 245 -12.65 15.84 12.02
CA SER A 245 -11.63 15.87 13.07
C SER A 245 -10.67 14.66 13.04
N GLY A 246 -11.16 13.46 12.72
CA GLY A 246 -10.38 12.23 12.82
C GLY A 246 -10.00 11.81 14.26
N SER A 247 -10.54 12.48 15.28
CA SER A 247 -10.18 12.23 16.68
C SER A 247 -10.79 10.96 17.27
N ASP A 248 -11.92 10.50 16.74
CA ASP A 248 -12.66 9.32 17.22
C ASP A 248 -13.40 8.61 16.06
N GLY A 249 -12.64 8.27 15.04
CA GLY A 249 -13.14 7.60 13.84
C GLY A 249 -13.22 6.10 14.01
N ARG A 250 -14.09 5.47 13.23
CA ARG A 250 -14.13 4.02 13.04
C ARG A 250 -13.84 3.68 11.59
N ALA A 251 -12.90 2.75 11.38
CA ALA A 251 -12.54 2.24 10.07
C ALA A 251 -12.99 0.77 9.93
N ARG A 252 -13.52 0.44 8.76
CA ARG A 252 -13.82 -0.93 8.32
C ARG A 252 -13.20 -1.14 6.95
N PHE A 253 -12.62 -2.30 6.76
CA PHE A 253 -11.98 -2.65 5.50
C PHE A 253 -12.38 -4.06 5.10
N ALA A 254 -12.68 -4.25 3.83
CA ALA A 254 -12.98 -5.55 3.24
C ALA A 254 -12.23 -5.67 1.91
N SER A 255 -11.71 -6.85 1.62
CA SER A 255 -11.07 -7.16 0.33
C SER A 255 -11.44 -8.56 -0.14
N ALA A 256 -11.44 -8.75 -1.44
CA ALA A 256 -11.55 -10.07 -2.08
C ALA A 256 -10.80 -10.04 -3.40
N GLY A 257 -10.05 -11.10 -3.68
CA GLY A 257 -9.24 -11.18 -4.88
C GLY A 257 -9.00 -12.60 -5.35
N PHE A 258 -8.47 -12.71 -6.55
CA PHE A 258 -8.04 -13.98 -7.12
C PHE A 258 -6.78 -13.80 -7.97
N GLN A 259 -6.02 -14.86 -8.05
CA GLN A 259 -4.92 -15.03 -9.00
C GLN A 259 -5.09 -16.39 -9.69
N TRP A 260 -5.04 -16.37 -11.01
CA TRP A 260 -4.93 -17.57 -11.83
C TRP A 260 -3.66 -17.48 -12.67
N ASP A 261 -2.78 -18.45 -12.50
CA ASP A 261 -1.49 -18.53 -13.20
C ASP A 261 -1.19 -19.96 -13.60
N ASN A 262 -1.37 -20.27 -14.88
CA ASN A 262 -1.11 -21.59 -15.42
C ASN A 262 0.28 -21.72 -16.08
N GLY A 263 1.20 -20.85 -15.72
CA GLY A 263 2.55 -20.79 -16.30
C GLY A 263 2.63 -20.13 -17.68
N ARG A 264 1.51 -19.97 -18.38
CA ARG A 264 1.42 -19.31 -19.69
C ARG A 264 0.63 -18.02 -19.64
N TRP A 265 -0.49 -18.02 -18.94
CA TRP A 265 -1.36 -16.86 -18.74
C TRP A 265 -1.43 -16.51 -17.27
N LEU A 266 -1.44 -15.23 -16.99
CA LEU A 266 -1.59 -14.64 -15.67
C LEU A 266 -2.83 -13.77 -15.65
N LEU A 267 -3.78 -14.06 -14.76
CA LEU A 267 -4.92 -13.21 -14.45
C LEU A 267 -4.94 -12.91 -12.96
N ILE A 268 -5.00 -11.62 -12.60
CA ILE A 268 -5.07 -11.19 -11.21
C ILE A 268 -6.16 -10.14 -11.11
N GLY A 269 -7.04 -10.27 -10.12
CA GLY A 269 -8.05 -9.27 -9.83
C GLY A 269 -8.29 -9.15 -8.34
N GLU A 270 -8.52 -7.94 -7.88
CA GLU A 270 -8.84 -7.67 -6.47
C GLU A 270 -9.83 -6.51 -6.38
N TYR A 271 -10.76 -6.62 -5.45
CA TYR A 271 -11.68 -5.59 -5.01
C TYR A 271 -11.42 -5.29 -3.55
N ALA A 272 -11.41 -4.01 -3.18
CA ALA A 272 -11.37 -3.60 -1.78
C ALA A 272 -12.35 -2.45 -1.51
N ARG A 273 -12.84 -2.39 -0.28
CA ARG A 273 -13.71 -1.32 0.21
C ARG A 273 -13.26 -0.85 1.57
N ARG A 274 -13.13 0.47 1.69
CA ARG A 274 -12.92 1.18 2.95
C ARG A 274 -14.17 1.95 3.33
N LYS A 275 -14.62 1.80 4.59
CA LYS A 275 -15.64 2.66 5.19
C LYS A 275 -15.04 3.32 6.44
N VAL A 276 -15.05 4.65 6.47
CA VAL A 276 -14.48 5.45 7.56
C VAL A 276 -15.49 6.51 7.98
N SER A 277 -15.58 6.78 9.28
CA SER A 277 -16.57 7.72 9.82
C SER A 277 -16.07 9.14 9.98
N GLN A 278 -14.73 9.37 9.96
CA GLN A 278 -14.14 10.70 10.14
C GLN A 278 -12.87 10.85 9.30
N TYR A 279 -12.57 12.07 8.83
CA TYR A 279 -11.36 12.54 8.17
C TYR A 279 -11.04 11.91 6.81
N ALA A 280 -11.42 10.70 6.54
CA ALA A 280 -11.21 10.04 5.25
C ALA A 280 -12.55 9.66 4.64
N ASN A 281 -12.65 9.76 3.32
CA ASN A 281 -13.84 9.34 2.59
C ASN A 281 -14.02 7.82 2.61
N SER A 282 -15.26 7.35 2.54
CA SER A 282 -15.56 5.95 2.22
C SER A 282 -15.40 5.74 0.72
N ALA A 283 -14.73 4.67 0.33
CA ALA A 283 -14.42 4.39 -1.06
C ALA A 283 -14.25 2.90 -1.31
N HIS A 284 -14.42 2.50 -2.56
CA HIS A 284 -14.05 1.17 -3.03
C HIS A 284 -13.21 1.27 -4.31
N GLY A 285 -12.45 0.22 -4.57
CA GLY A 285 -11.65 0.11 -5.77
C GLY A 285 -11.52 -1.33 -6.23
N TRP A 286 -11.17 -1.51 -7.48
CA TRP A 286 -10.89 -2.81 -8.06
C TRP A 286 -9.89 -2.69 -9.21
N TYR A 287 -9.23 -3.78 -9.49
CA TYR A 287 -8.39 -3.91 -10.67
C TYR A 287 -8.50 -5.30 -11.29
N LEU A 288 -8.13 -5.38 -12.57
CA LEU A 288 -7.92 -6.61 -13.30
C LEU A 288 -6.64 -6.49 -14.11
N THR A 289 -5.72 -7.43 -13.92
CA THR A 289 -4.49 -7.58 -14.69
C THR A 289 -4.56 -8.84 -15.52
N ALA A 290 -4.22 -8.74 -16.80
CA ALA A 290 -4.05 -9.87 -17.70
C ALA A 290 -2.65 -9.82 -18.31
N GLY A 291 -1.88 -10.90 -18.16
CA GLY A 291 -0.54 -11.04 -18.69
C GLY A 291 -0.32 -12.37 -19.41
N ARG A 292 0.70 -12.43 -20.25
CA ARG A 292 1.10 -13.66 -20.93
C ARG A 292 2.62 -13.83 -20.87
N ARG A 293 3.06 -15.03 -20.51
CA ARG A 293 4.49 -15.37 -20.43
C ARG A 293 5.02 -15.79 -21.81
N PHE A 294 6.14 -15.18 -22.21
CA PHE A 294 6.94 -15.52 -23.38
C PHE A 294 8.39 -15.76 -22.90
N GLY A 295 8.64 -16.99 -22.42
CA GLY A 295 9.90 -17.29 -21.74
C GLY A 295 10.04 -16.43 -20.47
N THR A 296 11.08 -15.62 -20.43
CA THR A 296 11.38 -14.72 -19.30
C THR A 296 10.68 -13.34 -19.39
N VAL A 297 9.87 -13.10 -20.41
CA VAL A 297 9.19 -11.81 -20.62
C VAL A 297 7.69 -11.96 -20.41
N ILE A 298 7.11 -11.04 -19.65
CA ILE A 298 5.68 -11.01 -19.31
C ILE A 298 5.13 -9.62 -19.64
N PRO A 299 4.64 -9.39 -20.87
CA PRO A 299 3.77 -8.24 -21.12
C PRO A 299 2.43 -8.43 -20.43
N TYR A 300 1.85 -7.32 -19.94
CA TYR A 300 0.55 -7.31 -19.26
C TYR A 300 -0.18 -5.99 -19.45
N LEU A 301 -1.49 -6.04 -19.24
CA LEU A 301 -2.37 -4.89 -19.13
C LEU A 301 -3.10 -4.94 -17.79
N THR A 302 -3.19 -3.80 -17.13
CA THR A 302 -3.97 -3.63 -15.91
C THR A 302 -4.97 -2.51 -16.12
N PHE A 303 -6.25 -2.80 -15.85
CA PHE A 303 -7.27 -1.77 -15.70
C PHE A 303 -7.66 -1.68 -14.24
N ALA A 304 -7.67 -0.46 -13.69
CA ALA A 304 -8.01 -0.22 -12.30
C ALA A 304 -8.96 0.98 -12.16
N ARG A 305 -9.77 0.96 -11.08
CA ARG A 305 -10.70 2.05 -10.77
C ARG A 305 -10.91 2.17 -9.27
N GLN A 306 -10.88 3.40 -8.77
CA GLN A 306 -11.32 3.78 -7.42
C GLN A 306 -12.51 4.73 -7.51
N ILE A 307 -13.51 4.52 -6.66
CA ILE A 307 -14.75 5.29 -6.62
C ILE A 307 -14.97 5.73 -5.16
N GLN A 308 -15.32 7.00 -5.00
CA GLN A 308 -15.79 7.51 -3.71
C GLN A 308 -17.24 7.08 -3.49
N ASP A 309 -17.53 6.41 -2.38
CA ASP A 309 -18.89 6.03 -1.97
C ASP A 309 -19.57 7.17 -1.20
N GLU A 310 -18.85 7.72 -0.20
CA GLU A 310 -19.31 8.78 0.68
C GLU A 310 -18.19 9.81 0.86
N ALA A 311 -18.48 11.10 0.73
CA ALA A 311 -17.55 12.17 1.10
C ALA A 311 -17.35 12.18 2.64
N ILE A 312 -16.35 12.93 3.12
CA ILE A 312 -16.15 13.10 4.58
C ILE A 312 -17.32 13.88 5.16
N VAL A 313 -17.70 14.96 4.49
CA VAL A 313 -18.90 15.73 4.77
C VAL A 313 -19.81 15.58 3.56
N ASP A 314 -20.89 14.83 3.67
CA ASP A 314 -21.82 14.52 2.58
C ASP A 314 -23.20 15.18 2.73
N SER A 315 -23.38 15.99 3.78
CA SER A 315 -24.54 16.86 3.95
C SER A 315 -24.19 18.33 3.69
N PRO A 316 -25.14 19.19 3.29
CA PRO A 316 -24.86 20.58 2.99
C PRO A 316 -24.31 21.33 4.23
N PRO A 317 -23.09 21.84 4.18
CA PRO A 317 -22.51 22.65 5.27
C PRO A 317 -23.13 24.05 5.28
N PRO A 318 -22.85 24.86 6.33
CA PRO A 318 -23.21 26.27 6.36
C PRO A 318 -22.73 26.99 5.09
N PRO A 319 -23.59 27.76 4.38
CA PRO A 319 -23.30 28.29 3.05
C PRO A 319 -21.99 29.11 2.98
N GLU A 320 -21.68 29.85 4.03
CA GLU A 320 -20.47 30.68 4.13
C GLU A 320 -19.16 29.86 4.19
N LEU A 321 -19.22 28.59 4.57
CA LEU A 321 -18.10 27.67 4.65
C LEU A 321 -18.14 26.57 3.57
N GLY A 322 -19.18 26.55 2.72
CA GLY A 322 -19.42 25.52 1.74
C GLY A 322 -18.22 25.26 0.83
N ALA A 323 -17.67 26.30 0.24
CA ALA A 323 -16.51 26.20 -0.66
C ALA A 323 -15.26 25.62 0.03
N ALA A 324 -15.05 25.93 1.33
CA ALA A 324 -13.91 25.40 2.08
C ALA A 324 -14.12 23.91 2.43
N VAL A 325 -15.33 23.52 2.77
CA VAL A 325 -15.70 22.11 3.01
C VAL A 325 -15.59 21.28 1.72
N ASP A 326 -16.04 21.83 0.59
CA ASP A 326 -15.90 21.18 -0.72
C ASP A 326 -14.44 20.98 -1.09
N ALA A 327 -13.58 21.97 -0.86
CA ALA A 327 -12.15 21.87 -1.08
C ALA A 327 -11.51 20.80 -0.17
N PHE A 328 -11.91 20.74 1.09
CA PHE A 328 -11.47 19.69 2.01
C PHE A 328 -11.90 18.29 1.52
N ASN A 329 -13.16 18.08 1.18
CA ASN A 329 -13.66 16.81 0.63
C ASN A 329 -12.87 16.41 -0.62
N ALA A 330 -12.67 17.34 -1.55
CA ALA A 330 -11.97 17.09 -2.80
C ALA A 330 -10.49 16.72 -2.59
N SER A 331 -9.84 17.28 -1.57
CA SER A 331 -8.44 16.98 -1.25
C SER A 331 -8.23 15.54 -0.75
N ARG A 332 -9.27 14.89 -0.25
CA ARG A 332 -9.25 13.49 0.24
C ARG A 332 -9.91 12.51 -0.73
N ASN A 333 -10.44 13.02 -1.82
CA ASN A 333 -11.04 12.18 -2.84
C ASN A 333 -9.99 11.72 -3.85
N LEU A 334 -9.65 10.43 -3.77
CA LEU A 334 -8.64 9.78 -4.62
C LEU A 334 -9.29 9.03 -5.80
N ALA A 335 -10.55 9.31 -6.10
CA ALA A 335 -11.27 8.64 -7.18
C ALA A 335 -10.61 8.86 -8.53
N GLN A 336 -10.25 7.76 -9.18
CA GLN A 336 -9.61 7.74 -10.50
C GLN A 336 -9.85 6.40 -11.19
N ARG A 337 -9.59 6.37 -12.50
CA ARG A 337 -9.41 5.14 -13.26
C ARG A 337 -8.07 5.16 -13.97
N SER A 338 -7.47 4.01 -14.18
CA SER A 338 -6.22 3.91 -14.91
C SER A 338 -6.19 2.70 -15.84
N LEU A 339 -5.43 2.84 -16.91
CA LEU A 339 -5.01 1.75 -17.79
C LEU A 339 -3.48 1.75 -17.81
N THR A 340 -2.88 0.64 -17.39
CA THR A 340 -1.43 0.44 -17.39
C THR A 340 -1.04 -0.65 -18.37
N ALA A 341 -0.16 -0.33 -19.30
CA ALA A 341 0.53 -1.30 -20.13
C ALA A 341 1.94 -1.50 -19.56
N GLY A 342 2.30 -2.72 -19.23
CA GLY A 342 3.57 -3.04 -18.61
C GLY A 342 4.26 -4.25 -19.23
N VAL A 343 5.56 -4.32 -19.01
CA VAL A 343 6.38 -5.47 -19.34
C VAL A 343 7.34 -5.75 -18.19
N ARG A 344 7.43 -7.03 -17.79
CA ARG A 344 8.44 -7.56 -16.89
C ARG A 344 9.37 -8.46 -17.71
N TRP A 345 10.67 -8.31 -17.49
CA TRP A 345 11.71 -9.16 -18.05
C TRP A 345 12.59 -9.72 -16.93
N ASP A 346 12.46 -11.02 -16.66
CA ASP A 346 13.32 -11.76 -15.73
C ASP A 346 14.64 -12.07 -16.45
N PHE A 347 15.63 -11.18 -16.35
CA PHE A 347 16.91 -11.32 -17.04
C PHE A 347 17.91 -12.17 -16.25
N ALA A 348 17.61 -12.46 -14.98
CA ALA A 348 18.30 -13.42 -14.13
C ALA A 348 17.29 -14.07 -13.16
N ASP A 349 17.68 -15.17 -12.52
CA ASP A 349 16.80 -15.93 -11.61
C ASP A 349 16.32 -15.11 -10.39
N ASN A 350 17.08 -14.10 -10.02
CA ASN A 350 16.83 -13.23 -8.88
C ASN A 350 16.73 -11.75 -9.26
N ALA A 351 16.63 -11.42 -10.55
CA ALA A 351 16.56 -10.04 -11.00
C ALA A 351 15.60 -9.84 -12.16
N ALA A 352 14.83 -8.75 -12.11
CA ALA A 352 13.87 -8.37 -13.12
C ALA A 352 13.98 -6.89 -13.49
N LEU A 353 13.80 -6.58 -14.77
CA LEU A 353 13.59 -5.24 -15.30
C LEU A 353 12.12 -5.08 -15.63
N LYS A 354 11.52 -3.96 -15.22
CA LYS A 354 10.12 -3.65 -15.53
C LYS A 354 9.99 -2.26 -16.13
N ALA A 355 9.04 -2.12 -17.03
CA ALA A 355 8.64 -0.84 -17.59
C ALA A 355 7.11 -0.77 -17.67
N GLU A 356 6.53 0.37 -17.31
CA GLU A 356 5.09 0.62 -17.31
C GLU A 356 4.77 1.99 -17.90
N LEU A 357 3.71 2.03 -18.68
CA LEU A 357 3.04 3.26 -19.09
C LEU A 357 1.61 3.23 -18.55
N MET A 358 1.34 4.08 -17.56
CA MET A 358 0.02 4.26 -16.97
C MET A 358 -0.62 5.53 -17.51
N ARG A 359 -1.87 5.42 -17.97
CA ARG A 359 -2.77 6.55 -18.22
C ARG A 359 -3.82 6.56 -17.13
N ALA A 360 -3.80 7.59 -16.29
CA ALA A 360 -4.77 7.81 -15.23
C ALA A 360 -5.68 8.98 -15.53
N GLU A 361 -6.96 8.83 -15.20
CA GLU A 361 -7.97 9.89 -15.32
C GLU A 361 -8.62 10.06 -13.93
N THR A 362 -8.43 11.23 -13.32
CA THR A 362 -9.07 11.57 -12.04
C THR A 362 -10.53 11.93 -12.24
N ALA A 363 -11.38 11.58 -11.27
CA ALA A 363 -12.77 11.98 -11.29
C ALA A 363 -12.93 13.50 -11.02
N ASP A 364 -14.06 14.06 -11.40
CA ASP A 364 -14.39 15.46 -11.07
C ASP A 364 -14.42 15.61 -9.53
N GLY A 365 -13.77 16.65 -9.03
CA GLY A 365 -13.64 16.88 -7.60
C GLY A 365 -12.73 15.92 -6.87
N ALA A 366 -11.81 15.22 -7.58
CA ALA A 366 -10.86 14.31 -7.02
C ALA A 366 -9.42 14.65 -7.41
N SER A 367 -8.47 14.42 -6.51
CA SER A 367 -7.04 14.56 -6.77
C SER A 367 -6.43 13.30 -7.41
N GLY A 368 -7.05 12.12 -7.20
CA GLY A 368 -6.42 10.85 -7.55
C GLY A 368 -5.12 10.62 -6.76
N SER A 369 -4.19 9.90 -7.35
CA SER A 369 -2.85 9.63 -6.81
C SER A 369 -1.84 10.70 -7.25
N PHE A 370 -2.27 11.97 -7.30
CA PHE A 370 -1.47 13.06 -7.83
C PHE A 370 -1.48 14.26 -6.90
N TYR A 371 -0.33 14.93 -6.82
CA TYR A 371 -0.14 16.17 -6.07
C TYR A 371 0.23 17.28 -7.03
N SER A 372 -0.26 18.50 -6.75
CA SER A 372 0.19 19.70 -7.45
C SER A 372 1.58 20.10 -6.95
N PHE A 373 2.48 20.42 -7.89
CA PHE A 373 3.80 20.95 -7.56
C PHE A 373 3.74 22.41 -7.11
N ASP A 374 2.78 23.16 -7.64
CA ASP A 374 2.56 24.54 -7.25
C ASP A 374 1.62 24.61 -6.03
N THR A 375 2.22 24.73 -4.85
CA THR A 375 1.51 24.89 -3.59
C THR A 375 0.70 26.19 -3.52
N SER A 376 1.03 27.20 -4.34
CA SER A 376 0.31 28.48 -4.37
C SER A 376 -1.08 28.36 -4.96
N THR A 377 -1.28 27.39 -5.85
CA THR A 377 -2.58 27.20 -6.52
C THR A 377 -3.53 26.34 -5.72
N SER A 378 -3.06 25.55 -4.70
CA SER A 378 -3.82 24.49 -4.01
C SER A 378 -4.78 23.73 -4.97
N ALA A 379 -4.50 23.83 -6.26
CA ALA A 379 -5.33 23.31 -7.32
C ALA A 379 -5.20 21.81 -7.29
N LEU A 380 -6.10 21.19 -6.58
CA LEU A 380 -6.37 19.76 -6.67
C LEU A 380 -6.42 19.40 -8.16
N VAL A 381 -5.68 18.37 -8.53
CA VAL A 381 -5.76 17.82 -9.89
C VAL A 381 -7.17 17.25 -10.03
N ARG A 382 -8.05 17.95 -10.72
CA ARG A 382 -9.47 17.60 -10.85
C ARG A 382 -9.78 17.33 -12.31
N GLY A 383 -10.45 16.21 -12.60
CA GLY A 383 -10.91 15.85 -13.95
C GLY A 383 -9.76 15.87 -14.96
N ARG A 384 -8.55 15.46 -14.58
CA ARG A 384 -7.37 15.49 -15.43
C ARG A 384 -6.95 14.09 -15.88
N THR A 385 -6.36 14.06 -17.07
CA THR A 385 -5.61 12.90 -17.56
C THR A 385 -4.12 13.15 -17.31
N VAL A 386 -3.45 12.17 -16.71
CA VAL A 386 -2.00 12.17 -16.45
C VAL A 386 -1.42 10.86 -16.95
N ASN A 387 -0.34 10.94 -17.74
CA ASN A 387 0.42 9.76 -18.13
C ASN A 387 1.67 9.66 -17.24
N VAL A 388 1.94 8.44 -16.74
CA VAL A 388 3.10 8.14 -15.91
C VAL A 388 3.91 7.03 -16.57
N LEU A 389 5.15 7.34 -16.94
CA LEU A 389 6.14 6.36 -17.37
C LEU A 389 6.95 5.93 -16.15
N SER A 390 7.08 4.64 -15.92
CA SER A 390 7.89 4.11 -14.82
C SER A 390 8.80 3.00 -15.32
N VAL A 391 10.01 2.92 -14.72
CA VAL A 391 10.98 1.85 -14.97
C VAL A 391 11.56 1.42 -13.63
N SER A 392 11.73 0.12 -13.40
CA SER A 392 12.42 -0.40 -12.22
C SER A 392 13.35 -1.57 -12.54
N ILE A 393 14.38 -1.70 -11.71
CA ILE A 393 15.18 -2.92 -11.58
C ILE A 393 14.95 -3.46 -10.19
N ASP A 394 14.52 -4.71 -10.10
CA ASP A 394 14.24 -5.42 -8.88
C ASP A 394 15.24 -6.57 -8.71
N VAL A 395 15.76 -6.76 -7.51
CA VAL A 395 16.67 -7.85 -7.17
C VAL A 395 16.30 -8.47 -5.83
N THR A 396 16.54 -9.79 -5.69
CA THR A 396 16.46 -10.52 -4.41
C THR A 396 17.79 -11.24 -4.16
N PHE A 397 18.17 -11.44 -2.91
CA PHE A 397 19.45 -12.06 -2.53
C PHE A 397 19.36 -12.73 -1.16
#